data_9e110e5be038833995fe58eb0d4f3a62
#
_entry.id   9e110e5be038833995fe58eb0d4f3a62
#
_cell.length_a   1.000
_cell.length_b   1.000
_cell.length_c   1.000
_cell.angle_alpha   90.00
_cell.angle_beta   90.00
_cell.angle_gamma   90.00
#
_symmetry.space_group_name_H-M   'P 1'
#
loop_
_entity.id
_entity.type
_entity.pdbx_description
1 polymer ?
#
loop_
_entity_poly.entity_id
_entity_poly.type
_entity_poly.pdbx_seq_one_letter_code
_entity_poly.pdbx_strand_id
1 'polypeptide(L)'
;MARTDNLKNYLTDVANAIREKTKTTDKIKASEFDDKIRGISGASEQWEWALNNVINFSSANPTFFKGNKYLKVMPNYFNEECAKITNWSNAFNGCSNLVDVDIDTSDGTNFTSTFRACTKLTNESIKNLNFDKMTNGFAMFGYGTKITQLPNFNHEIITNMGEMFWASALSDLGETDLNFPKVTNADYIFGETQITKVPNLSFPEATTAKGLFQSCLKLNSFLHNLDIPKVTTVYQLFKGCTSLTEIGSIEAPLATISNDMFSGCTNLVSIGNVSLASTTNTNGFLTNCTNLKTIGVLSVPKVKSLGNPFKGCSNLESIGEFNVSSATLLPSFADSTNLKSIDFVNSTSKVTNFSELFNGKTLLETAKGLDLSSATNVSNMFLGCSNLKNVTFVENSIKISFNLGDSPLLTDESIQSLINGLATVTSQQTLTLHADVKSKLTEEQKSAITSKNWQLA
;
A
#
# COMPACT_ATOMS: atom_id res chain seq x y z
N MET A 1 41.10 15.20 -20.12
CA MET A 1 41.39 16.66 -20.41
C MET A 1 41.55 17.38 -19.11
N ALA A 2 42.46 18.32 -19.05
CA ALA A 2 42.71 19.06 -17.80
C ALA A 2 41.51 19.97 -17.46
N ARG A 3 41.24 20.20 -16.17
CA ARG A 3 40.13 21.08 -15.64
C ARG A 3 40.11 22.45 -16.33
N THR A 4 41.30 22.95 -16.70
CA THR A 4 41.47 24.20 -17.43
C THR A 4 40.93 24.17 -18.85
N ASP A 5 40.96 23.03 -19.56
CA ASP A 5 40.48 22.90 -20.94
C ASP A 5 38.96 22.84 -20.96
N ASN A 6 38.32 22.16 -20.01
CA ASN A 6 36.87 22.09 -19.87
C ASN A 6 36.27 23.48 -19.53
N LEU A 7 36.89 24.23 -18.60
CA LEU A 7 36.48 25.58 -18.30
C LEU A 7 36.64 26.50 -19.50
N LYS A 8 37.75 26.35 -20.26
CA LYS A 8 38.02 27.13 -21.48
C LYS A 8 36.99 26.89 -22.55
N ASN A 9 36.60 25.62 -22.78
CA ASN A 9 35.54 25.26 -23.75
C ASN A 9 34.21 25.85 -23.35
N TYR A 10 33.83 25.70 -22.08
CA TYR A 10 32.58 26.28 -21.55
C TYR A 10 32.56 27.83 -21.69
N LEU A 11 33.62 28.51 -21.30
CA LEU A 11 33.72 29.98 -21.48
C LEU A 11 33.70 30.39 -22.94
N THR A 12 34.22 29.53 -23.85
CA THR A 12 34.17 29.77 -25.29
C THR A 12 32.73 29.66 -25.80
N ASP A 13 31.96 28.68 -25.36
CA ASP A 13 30.56 28.49 -25.74
C ASP A 13 29.68 29.62 -25.19
N VAL A 14 29.90 30.02 -23.95
CA VAL A 14 29.23 31.20 -23.37
C VAL A 14 29.57 32.48 -24.18
N ALA A 15 30.85 32.69 -24.52
CA ALA A 15 31.24 33.81 -25.38
C ALA A 15 30.59 33.81 -26.77
N ASN A 16 30.44 32.60 -27.35
CA ASN A 16 29.76 32.43 -28.64
C ASN A 16 28.27 32.74 -28.52
N ALA A 17 27.61 32.26 -27.46
CA ALA A 17 26.15 32.52 -27.22
C ALA A 17 25.93 34.06 -27.00
N ILE A 18 26.82 34.73 -26.26
CA ILE A 18 26.76 36.20 -26.11
C ILE A 18 26.93 36.90 -27.43
N ARG A 19 27.89 36.50 -28.27
CA ARG A 19 28.13 37.09 -29.59
C ARG A 19 26.90 36.92 -30.48
N GLU A 20 26.30 35.78 -30.50
CA GLU A 20 25.08 35.49 -31.25
C GLU A 20 23.92 36.41 -30.83
N LYS A 21 23.73 36.60 -29.54
CA LYS A 21 22.66 37.46 -28.98
C LYS A 21 22.90 38.92 -29.12
N THR A 22 24.16 39.38 -28.96
CA THR A 22 24.55 40.81 -29.04
C THR A 22 24.95 41.22 -30.43
N LYS A 23 25.04 40.27 -31.40
CA LYS A 23 25.53 40.51 -32.77
C LYS A 23 26.91 41.15 -32.85
N THR A 24 27.77 40.88 -31.85
CA THR A 24 29.17 41.37 -31.85
C THR A 24 30.11 40.30 -32.36
N THR A 25 31.16 40.73 -33.09
CA THR A 25 32.25 39.86 -33.58
C THR A 25 33.49 39.93 -32.71
N ASP A 26 33.52 40.83 -31.73
CA ASP A 26 34.70 41.09 -30.90
C ASP A 26 34.99 39.94 -29.95
N LYS A 27 36.31 39.79 -29.62
CA LYS A 27 36.74 38.89 -28.56
C LYS A 27 36.28 39.45 -27.19
N ILE A 28 35.45 38.67 -26.50
CA ILE A 28 35.00 39.02 -25.14
C ILE A 28 35.99 38.42 -24.13
N LYS A 29 36.57 39.28 -23.31
CA LYS A 29 37.46 38.84 -22.21
C LYS A 29 36.61 38.25 -21.05
N ALA A 30 37.12 37.26 -20.34
CA ALA A 30 36.44 36.66 -19.21
C ALA A 30 36.03 37.70 -18.15
N SER A 31 36.82 38.75 -17.97
CA SER A 31 36.53 39.89 -17.06
C SER A 31 35.37 40.79 -17.54
N GLU A 32 34.97 40.68 -18.78
CA GLU A 32 33.88 41.48 -19.40
C GLU A 32 32.57 40.70 -19.51
N PHE A 33 32.58 39.40 -19.16
CA PHE A 33 31.38 38.53 -19.29
C PHE A 33 30.22 39.04 -18.45
N ASP A 34 30.48 39.44 -17.22
CA ASP A 34 29.47 39.93 -16.28
C ASP A 34 28.75 41.16 -16.82
N ASP A 35 29.52 42.18 -17.26
CA ASP A 35 28.96 43.42 -17.79
C ASP A 35 28.19 43.22 -19.09
N LYS A 36 28.70 42.36 -19.98
CA LYS A 36 28.03 42.09 -21.28
C LYS A 36 26.77 41.25 -21.12
N ILE A 37 26.73 40.35 -20.14
CA ILE A 37 25.56 39.54 -19.80
C ILE A 37 24.49 40.43 -19.15
N ARG A 38 24.85 41.28 -18.20
CA ARG A 38 23.93 42.24 -17.57
C ARG A 38 23.28 43.20 -18.58
N GLY A 39 23.95 43.47 -19.70
CA GLY A 39 23.45 44.29 -20.80
C GLY A 39 22.40 43.56 -21.70
N ILE A 40 22.21 42.23 -21.56
CA ILE A 40 21.23 41.49 -22.32
C ILE A 40 19.90 41.52 -21.57
N SER A 41 18.91 42.25 -22.08
CA SER A 41 17.58 42.37 -21.45
C SER A 41 16.95 41.00 -21.20
N GLY A 42 16.62 40.69 -19.95
CA GLY A 42 16.01 39.42 -19.51
C GLY A 42 16.98 38.28 -19.24
N ALA A 43 18.30 38.50 -19.33
CA ALA A 43 19.31 37.46 -19.10
C ALA A 43 19.94 37.50 -17.71
N SER A 44 19.71 38.55 -16.92
CA SER A 44 20.50 38.85 -15.70
C SER A 44 20.46 37.77 -14.62
N GLU A 45 19.26 37.25 -14.28
CA GLU A 45 19.12 36.25 -13.22
C GLU A 45 19.69 34.86 -13.60
N GLN A 46 19.55 34.47 -14.86
CA GLN A 46 20.04 33.19 -15.36
C GLN A 46 21.56 33.10 -15.37
N TRP A 47 22.21 34.18 -15.75
CA TRP A 47 23.66 34.21 -15.93
C TRP A 47 24.42 34.53 -14.65
N GLU A 48 23.89 35.36 -13.77
CA GLU A 48 24.46 35.54 -12.42
C GLU A 48 24.49 34.22 -11.67
N TRP A 49 23.40 33.43 -11.81
CA TRP A 49 23.35 32.13 -11.24
C TRP A 49 24.39 31.19 -11.89
N ALA A 50 24.48 31.12 -13.20
CA ALA A 50 25.44 30.27 -13.92
C ALA A 50 26.89 30.62 -13.58
N LEU A 51 27.27 31.92 -13.58
CA LEU A 51 28.60 32.37 -13.26
C LEU A 51 29.00 32.11 -11.80
N ASN A 52 28.11 32.43 -10.86
CA ASN A 52 28.39 32.21 -9.43
C ASN A 52 28.50 30.74 -9.08
N ASN A 53 27.85 29.89 -9.88
CA ASN A 53 27.75 28.49 -9.57
C ASN A 53 28.77 27.62 -10.36
N VAL A 54 29.10 27.90 -11.58
CA VAL A 54 30.14 27.20 -12.33
C VAL A 54 31.53 27.38 -11.70
N ILE A 55 31.81 28.53 -11.14
CA ILE A 55 33.09 28.82 -10.45
C ILE A 55 33.26 28.01 -9.16
N ASN A 56 32.15 27.60 -8.54
CA ASN A 56 32.13 26.87 -7.26
C ASN A 56 31.79 25.37 -7.40
N PHE A 57 31.66 24.85 -8.61
CA PHE A 57 31.40 23.41 -8.80
C PHE A 57 32.58 22.59 -8.29
N SER A 58 32.34 21.79 -7.29
CA SER A 58 33.34 20.87 -6.74
C SER A 58 32.64 19.59 -6.26
N SER A 59 33.40 18.49 -6.20
CA SER A 59 32.96 17.22 -5.63
C SER A 59 32.48 17.34 -4.17
N ALA A 60 32.83 18.43 -3.49
CA ALA A 60 32.43 18.68 -2.10
C ALA A 60 31.04 19.33 -1.95
N ASN A 61 30.44 19.87 -3.02
CA ASN A 61 29.11 20.52 -2.93
C ASN A 61 28.18 20.11 -4.11
N PRO A 62 27.59 18.93 -4.08
CA PRO A 62 26.72 18.45 -5.16
C PRO A 62 25.34 19.13 -5.22
N THR A 63 24.91 19.86 -4.17
CA THR A 63 23.59 20.54 -4.16
C THR A 63 23.51 21.78 -5.03
N PHE A 64 24.49 21.99 -5.83
CA PHE A 64 24.82 23.14 -6.62
C PHE A 64 23.73 23.65 -7.57
N PHE A 65 23.01 22.72 -8.23
CA PHE A 65 21.95 23.08 -9.15
C PHE A 65 20.55 23.04 -8.52
N LYS A 66 20.45 22.77 -7.21
CA LYS A 66 19.15 22.66 -6.52
C LYS A 66 18.27 23.88 -6.73
N GLY A 67 17.05 23.64 -7.24
CA GLY A 67 16.05 24.70 -7.47
C GLY A 67 16.28 25.53 -8.74
N ASN A 68 17.27 25.18 -9.54
CA ASN A 68 17.54 25.92 -10.78
C ASN A 68 16.48 25.63 -11.85
N LYS A 69 15.51 26.53 -11.98
CA LYS A 69 14.45 26.45 -12.98
C LYS A 69 14.92 26.74 -14.42
N TYR A 70 16.12 27.25 -14.60
CA TYR A 70 16.65 27.63 -15.91
C TYR A 70 17.54 26.56 -16.51
N LEU A 71 18.09 25.66 -15.69
CA LEU A 71 18.92 24.55 -16.17
C LEU A 71 18.10 23.62 -17.07
N LYS A 72 18.47 23.53 -18.35
CA LYS A 72 17.84 22.65 -19.33
C LYS A 72 18.69 21.43 -19.64
N VAL A 73 19.98 21.62 -19.74
CA VAL A 73 20.96 20.59 -20.12
C VAL A 73 22.14 20.66 -19.15
N MET A 74 22.57 19.50 -18.66
CA MET A 74 23.82 19.38 -17.94
C MET A 74 24.83 18.70 -18.87
N PRO A 75 25.78 19.46 -19.44
CA PRO A 75 26.71 18.95 -20.44
C PRO A 75 27.87 18.19 -19.79
N ASN A 76 28.57 17.39 -20.57
CA ASN A 76 29.70 16.55 -20.17
C ASN A 76 31.01 17.29 -19.90
N TYR A 77 31.04 18.61 -19.93
CA TYR A 77 32.26 19.41 -19.71
C TYR A 77 32.94 19.18 -18.35
N PHE A 78 32.19 18.68 -17.38
CA PHE A 78 32.63 18.44 -16.01
C PHE A 78 32.82 16.95 -15.67
N ASN A 79 32.90 16.05 -16.67
CA ASN A 79 32.93 14.62 -16.40
C ASN A 79 34.10 14.16 -15.52
N GLU A 80 35.28 14.81 -15.63
CA GLU A 80 36.41 14.44 -14.77
C GLU A 80 36.17 14.77 -13.28
N GLU A 81 35.45 15.85 -13.00
CA GLU A 81 35.03 16.22 -11.64
C GLU A 81 33.82 15.41 -11.19
N CYS A 82 32.85 15.17 -12.11
CA CYS A 82 31.63 14.40 -11.85
C CYS A 82 31.94 12.95 -11.52
N ALA A 83 32.88 12.33 -12.23
CA ALA A 83 33.31 10.94 -12.01
C ALA A 83 33.81 10.65 -10.58
N LYS A 84 34.19 11.69 -9.82
CA LYS A 84 34.68 11.58 -8.42
C LYS A 84 33.60 11.83 -7.39
N ILE A 85 32.39 12.20 -7.82
CA ILE A 85 31.30 12.52 -6.90
C ILE A 85 30.62 11.23 -6.47
N THR A 86 30.71 10.90 -5.20
CA THR A 86 30.01 9.77 -4.58
C THR A 86 28.64 10.13 -4.03
N ASN A 87 28.42 11.41 -3.69
CA ASN A 87 27.19 11.93 -3.11
C ASN A 87 26.52 12.97 -4.01
N TRP A 88 25.45 12.57 -4.72
CA TRP A 88 24.64 13.41 -5.60
C TRP A 88 23.38 13.95 -4.92
N SER A 89 23.28 13.84 -3.60
CA SER A 89 22.10 14.23 -2.84
C SER A 89 21.62 15.64 -3.21
N ASN A 90 20.37 15.76 -3.68
CA ASN A 90 19.74 17.01 -4.09
C ASN A 90 20.42 17.77 -5.25
N ALA A 91 21.37 17.20 -5.98
CA ALA A 91 22.17 17.93 -6.97
C ALA A 91 21.29 18.71 -7.99
N PHE A 92 20.23 18.09 -8.48
CA PHE A 92 19.30 18.69 -9.44
C PHE A 92 17.88 18.83 -8.89
N ASN A 93 17.67 18.67 -7.59
CA ASN A 93 16.34 18.73 -6.99
C ASN A 93 15.62 20.04 -7.35
N GLY A 94 14.45 19.96 -7.98
CA GLY A 94 13.67 21.13 -8.39
C GLY A 94 14.14 21.80 -9.70
N CYS A 95 15.05 21.17 -10.44
CA CYS A 95 15.42 21.65 -11.79
C CYS A 95 14.30 21.31 -12.81
N SER A 96 13.19 22.02 -12.71
CA SER A 96 11.95 21.69 -13.42
C SER A 96 12.02 21.75 -14.94
N ASN A 97 13.04 22.40 -15.51
CA ASN A 97 13.26 22.48 -16.94
C ASN A 97 14.39 21.58 -17.47
N LEU A 98 14.98 20.74 -16.60
CA LEU A 98 16.06 19.84 -16.98
C LEU A 98 15.51 18.74 -17.91
N VAL A 99 16.10 18.63 -19.11
CA VAL A 99 15.69 17.67 -20.15
C VAL A 99 16.81 16.73 -20.60
N ASP A 100 18.06 17.04 -20.25
CA ASP A 100 19.21 16.23 -20.63
C ASP A 100 20.32 16.33 -19.59
N VAL A 101 20.90 15.19 -19.23
CA VAL A 101 22.00 15.08 -18.24
C VAL A 101 23.02 14.11 -18.79
N ASP A 102 24.15 14.66 -19.26
CA ASP A 102 25.26 13.89 -19.84
C ASP A 102 26.51 14.06 -18.98
N ILE A 103 26.52 13.43 -17.81
CA ILE A 103 27.62 13.49 -16.85
C ILE A 103 28.02 12.10 -16.38
N ASP A 104 29.26 11.93 -15.98
CA ASP A 104 29.75 10.69 -15.38
C ASP A 104 29.31 10.59 -13.90
N THR A 105 28.50 9.59 -13.61
CA THR A 105 28.00 9.29 -12.25
C THR A 105 28.52 7.94 -11.73
N SER A 106 29.57 7.37 -12.35
CA SER A 106 30.05 6.02 -12.10
C SER A 106 30.53 5.73 -10.68
N ASP A 107 30.97 6.77 -9.92
CA ASP A 107 31.33 6.65 -8.51
C ASP A 107 30.18 7.01 -7.55
N GLY A 108 29.02 7.38 -8.09
CA GLY A 108 27.84 7.78 -7.31
C GLY A 108 27.27 6.63 -6.48
N THR A 109 27.18 6.84 -5.17
CA THR A 109 26.57 5.88 -4.23
C THR A 109 25.29 6.42 -3.59
N ASN A 110 25.19 7.74 -3.42
CA ASN A 110 24.04 8.40 -2.81
C ASN A 110 23.37 9.36 -3.79
N PHE A 111 22.17 9.01 -4.23
CA PHE A 111 21.33 9.80 -5.15
C PHE A 111 20.04 10.31 -4.48
N THR A 112 20.06 10.50 -3.15
CA THR A 112 18.89 11.01 -2.43
C THR A 112 18.35 12.29 -3.06
N SER A 113 17.09 12.26 -3.53
CA SER A 113 16.40 13.40 -4.13
C SER A 113 17.14 14.07 -5.30
N THR A 114 18.06 13.38 -5.97
CA THR A 114 18.91 13.97 -7.01
C THR A 114 18.11 14.65 -8.10
N PHE A 115 17.09 13.98 -8.62
CA PHE A 115 16.23 14.48 -9.70
C PHE A 115 14.78 14.73 -9.23
N ARG A 116 14.56 14.81 -7.91
CA ARG A 116 13.23 15.10 -7.36
C ARG A 116 12.67 16.39 -7.97
N ALA A 117 11.40 16.36 -8.40
CA ALA A 117 10.72 17.49 -9.03
C ALA A 117 11.37 18.03 -10.33
N CYS A 118 12.16 17.22 -11.04
CA CYS A 118 12.63 17.52 -12.39
C CYS A 118 11.52 17.15 -13.39
N THR A 119 10.50 18.00 -13.51
CA THR A 119 9.21 17.67 -14.16
C THR A 119 9.28 17.46 -15.68
N LYS A 120 10.41 17.73 -16.32
CA LYS A 120 10.66 17.44 -17.74
C LYS A 120 11.61 16.26 -17.96
N LEU A 121 12.19 15.71 -16.93
CA LEU A 121 13.16 14.62 -17.01
C LEU A 121 12.48 13.31 -17.43
N THR A 122 13.01 12.66 -18.46
CA THR A 122 12.54 11.40 -19.03
C THR A 122 13.61 10.31 -18.92
N ASN A 123 13.29 9.06 -19.28
CA ASN A 123 14.29 7.99 -19.39
C ASN A 123 15.41 8.35 -20.39
N GLU A 124 15.07 8.97 -21.53
CA GLU A 124 16.06 9.43 -22.51
C GLU A 124 17.02 10.47 -21.93
N SER A 125 16.52 11.35 -21.06
CA SER A 125 17.32 12.40 -20.40
C SER A 125 18.45 11.83 -19.51
N ILE A 126 18.34 10.61 -19.03
CA ILE A 126 19.25 9.99 -18.06
C ILE A 126 19.92 8.73 -18.59
N LYS A 127 19.76 8.42 -19.88
CA LYS A 127 20.24 7.15 -20.49
C LYS A 127 21.74 6.92 -20.37
N ASN A 128 22.53 7.99 -20.27
CA ASN A 128 23.98 7.93 -20.17
C ASN A 128 24.48 7.91 -18.72
N LEU A 129 23.58 8.06 -17.72
CA LEU A 129 23.97 8.03 -16.32
C LEU A 129 24.22 6.58 -15.85
N ASN A 130 25.24 6.43 -15.03
CA ASN A 130 25.58 5.15 -14.40
C ASN A 130 25.14 5.14 -12.94
N PHE A 131 24.31 4.16 -12.57
CA PHE A 131 23.82 3.96 -11.22
C PHE A 131 24.29 2.62 -10.61
N ASP A 132 25.29 1.98 -11.17
CA ASP A 132 25.75 0.64 -10.77
C ASP A 132 26.26 0.56 -9.32
N LYS A 133 26.78 1.68 -8.77
CA LYS A 133 27.24 1.76 -7.37
C LYS A 133 26.21 2.39 -6.43
N MET A 134 25.00 2.70 -6.91
CA MET A 134 23.99 3.35 -6.10
C MET A 134 23.52 2.43 -4.97
N THR A 135 23.68 2.92 -3.73
CA THR A 135 23.15 2.26 -2.52
C THR A 135 21.93 2.98 -1.94
N ASN A 136 21.78 4.28 -2.23
CA ASN A 136 20.68 5.10 -1.74
C ASN A 136 20.05 5.92 -2.86
N GLY A 137 18.80 5.55 -3.22
CA GLY A 137 17.97 6.21 -4.21
C GLY A 137 16.72 6.90 -3.62
N PHE A 138 16.74 7.23 -2.30
CA PHE A 138 15.57 7.84 -1.65
C PHE A 138 15.04 9.06 -2.42
N ALA A 139 13.76 9.06 -2.79
CA ALA A 139 13.05 10.12 -3.50
C ALA A 139 13.73 10.61 -4.81
N MET A 140 14.59 9.76 -5.43
CA MET A 140 15.47 10.18 -6.53
C MET A 140 14.72 10.74 -7.72
N PHE A 141 13.64 10.08 -8.16
CA PHE A 141 12.83 10.46 -9.32
C PHE A 141 11.41 10.87 -8.94
N GLY A 142 11.17 11.16 -7.68
CA GLY A 142 9.85 11.52 -7.21
C GLY A 142 9.35 12.89 -7.68
N TYR A 143 8.05 13.13 -7.47
CA TYR A 143 7.40 14.43 -7.62
C TYR A 143 7.38 14.99 -9.06
N GLY A 144 6.79 14.22 -9.97
CA GLY A 144 6.43 14.72 -11.29
C GLY A 144 7.48 14.53 -12.38
N THR A 145 8.53 13.72 -12.17
CA THR A 145 9.41 13.31 -13.26
C THR A 145 8.63 12.51 -14.31
N LYS A 146 9.08 12.57 -15.57
CA LYS A 146 8.47 11.83 -16.70
C LYS A 146 9.20 10.50 -16.96
N ILE A 147 9.81 9.94 -15.94
CA ILE A 147 10.37 8.58 -15.98
C ILE A 147 9.21 7.61 -16.07
N THR A 148 9.16 6.81 -17.14
CA THR A 148 8.07 5.87 -17.44
C THR A 148 8.46 4.41 -17.25
N GLN A 149 9.76 4.11 -17.22
CA GLN A 149 10.35 2.79 -17.02
C GLN A 149 11.41 2.85 -15.93
N LEU A 150 11.70 1.72 -15.29
CA LEU A 150 12.79 1.64 -14.32
C LEU A 150 14.11 1.96 -15.01
N PRO A 151 14.91 2.92 -14.48
CA PRO A 151 16.28 3.10 -14.92
C PRO A 151 17.13 1.86 -14.62
N ASN A 152 18.21 1.66 -15.37
CA ASN A 152 19.16 0.60 -15.08
C ASN A 152 20.00 0.94 -13.84
N PHE A 153 19.94 0.10 -12.80
CA PHE A 153 20.78 0.19 -11.61
C PHE A 153 20.98 -1.21 -10.99
N ASN A 154 21.97 -1.34 -10.12
CA ASN A 154 22.27 -2.63 -9.50
C ASN A 154 21.31 -2.93 -8.34
N HIS A 155 20.36 -3.82 -8.56
CA HIS A 155 19.36 -4.25 -7.59
C HIS A 155 19.99 -4.95 -6.36
N GLU A 156 21.18 -5.56 -6.52
CA GLU A 156 21.84 -6.36 -5.48
C GLU A 156 22.46 -5.53 -4.35
N ILE A 157 22.66 -4.23 -4.57
CA ILE A 157 23.38 -3.40 -3.60
C ILE A 157 22.56 -2.24 -3.02
N ILE A 158 21.47 -1.88 -3.69
CA ILE A 158 20.63 -0.77 -3.21
C ILE A 158 19.99 -1.13 -1.87
N THR A 159 20.04 -0.19 -0.92
CA THR A 159 19.55 -0.38 0.47
C THR A 159 18.34 0.49 0.81
N ASN A 160 18.17 1.62 0.11
CA ASN A 160 17.08 2.56 0.36
C ASN A 160 16.44 3.02 -0.95
N MET A 161 15.17 2.66 -1.15
CA MET A 161 14.36 3.06 -2.29
C MET A 161 13.13 3.89 -1.88
N GLY A 162 13.02 4.28 -0.61
CA GLY A 162 11.84 5.02 -0.14
C GLY A 162 11.51 6.22 -1.04
N GLU A 163 10.25 6.39 -1.41
CA GLU A 163 9.76 7.46 -2.29
C GLU A 163 10.46 7.56 -3.68
N MET A 164 11.26 6.55 -4.09
CA MET A 164 12.14 6.69 -5.26
C MET A 164 11.40 7.16 -6.52
N PHE A 165 10.18 6.70 -6.74
CA PHE A 165 9.33 7.07 -7.88
C PHE A 165 8.01 7.75 -7.47
N TRP A 166 7.87 8.15 -6.21
CA TRP A 166 6.63 8.78 -5.71
C TRP A 166 6.13 9.89 -6.63
N ALA A 167 4.86 9.80 -7.02
CA ALA A 167 4.21 10.80 -7.89
C ALA A 167 4.94 11.07 -9.21
N SER A 168 5.66 10.07 -9.74
CA SER A 168 6.29 10.13 -11.08
C SER A 168 5.36 9.56 -12.16
N ALA A 169 5.79 9.66 -13.43
CA ALA A 169 5.08 9.07 -14.56
C ALA A 169 5.37 7.57 -14.75
N LEU A 170 6.05 6.91 -13.81
CA LEU A 170 6.41 5.49 -13.93
C LEU A 170 5.16 4.64 -14.21
N SER A 171 5.17 3.92 -15.30
CA SER A 171 4.03 3.13 -15.78
C SER A 171 4.37 1.68 -16.10
N ASP A 172 5.66 1.38 -16.29
CA ASP A 172 6.16 0.07 -16.69
C ASP A 172 7.29 -0.37 -15.76
N LEU A 173 7.10 -1.50 -15.12
CA LEU A 173 8.09 -2.15 -14.26
C LEU A 173 8.81 -3.30 -14.96
N GLY A 174 8.48 -3.58 -16.24
CA GLY A 174 8.91 -4.76 -16.95
C GLY A 174 8.04 -5.99 -16.62
N GLU A 175 8.41 -7.11 -17.22
CA GLU A 175 7.68 -8.40 -17.06
C GLU A 175 8.47 -9.42 -16.24
N THR A 176 9.71 -9.13 -15.88
CA THR A 176 10.57 -10.01 -15.08
C THR A 176 10.40 -9.72 -13.59
N ASP A 177 10.54 -10.75 -12.78
CA ASP A 177 10.52 -10.62 -11.33
C ASP A 177 11.58 -9.63 -10.86
N LEU A 178 11.19 -8.78 -9.92
CA LEU A 178 12.04 -7.74 -9.33
C LEU A 178 12.43 -8.15 -7.91
N ASN A 179 13.73 -8.38 -7.71
CA ASN A 179 14.29 -8.70 -6.40
C ASN A 179 15.25 -7.61 -5.94
N PHE A 180 15.03 -7.12 -4.71
CA PHE A 180 15.82 -6.08 -4.07
C PHE A 180 16.34 -6.59 -2.71
N PRO A 181 17.36 -7.46 -2.70
CA PRO A 181 17.72 -8.28 -1.55
C PRO A 181 18.28 -7.49 -0.36
N LYS A 182 18.70 -6.23 -0.55
CA LYS A 182 19.27 -5.38 0.51
C LYS A 182 18.42 -4.16 0.85
N VAL A 183 17.30 -3.97 0.18
CA VAL A 183 16.43 -2.81 0.49
C VAL A 183 15.82 -2.98 1.88
N THR A 184 16.07 -2.01 2.75
CA THR A 184 15.52 -1.95 4.11
C THR A 184 14.33 -1.00 4.23
N ASN A 185 14.25 0.00 3.33
CA ASN A 185 13.15 0.97 3.27
C ASN A 185 12.45 0.91 1.91
N ALA A 186 11.22 0.39 1.93
CA ALA A 186 10.34 0.30 0.77
C ALA A 186 9.12 1.24 0.87
N ASP A 187 9.18 2.28 1.74
CA ASP A 187 8.05 3.22 1.90
C ASP A 187 7.80 3.99 0.61
N TYR A 188 6.56 3.95 0.12
CA TYR A 188 6.05 4.77 -0.98
C TYR A 188 6.81 4.66 -2.31
N ILE A 189 7.58 3.58 -2.55
CA ILE A 189 8.43 3.46 -3.78
C ILE A 189 7.63 3.79 -5.04
N PHE A 190 6.45 3.21 -5.17
CA PHE A 190 5.59 3.32 -6.36
C PHE A 190 4.32 4.14 -6.11
N GLY A 191 4.21 4.81 -4.96
CA GLY A 191 3.01 5.59 -4.63
C GLY A 191 2.73 6.69 -5.67
N GLU A 192 1.46 6.93 -6.00
CA GLU A 192 0.99 7.95 -6.96
C GLU A 192 1.56 7.80 -8.38
N THR A 193 2.08 6.62 -8.75
CA THR A 193 2.58 6.34 -10.09
C THR A 193 1.47 5.93 -11.07
N GLN A 194 1.85 5.72 -12.34
CA GLN A 194 0.92 5.34 -13.42
C GLN A 194 1.00 3.85 -13.78
N ILE A 195 1.60 3.03 -12.90
CA ILE A 195 1.73 1.58 -13.12
C ILE A 195 0.37 0.92 -13.30
N THR A 196 0.29 -0.02 -14.24
CA THR A 196 -0.95 -0.75 -14.55
C THR A 196 -0.91 -2.20 -14.05
N LYS A 197 0.26 -2.79 -13.97
CA LYS A 197 0.54 -4.14 -13.48
C LYS A 197 1.88 -4.18 -12.77
N VAL A 198 2.07 -5.17 -11.93
CA VAL A 198 3.27 -5.36 -11.11
C VAL A 198 3.72 -6.81 -11.25
N PRO A 199 5.00 -7.10 -11.55
CA PRO A 199 5.55 -8.46 -11.52
C PRO A 199 5.68 -8.97 -10.07
N ASN A 200 6.23 -10.18 -9.86
CA ASN A 200 6.63 -10.58 -8.52
C ASN A 200 7.66 -9.59 -7.95
N LEU A 201 7.43 -9.16 -6.72
CA LEU A 201 8.32 -8.24 -6.01
C LEU A 201 8.85 -8.89 -4.74
N SER A 202 10.15 -8.78 -4.51
CA SER A 202 10.80 -9.27 -3.29
C SER A 202 11.65 -8.18 -2.65
N PHE A 203 11.36 -7.93 -1.37
CA PHE A 203 12.10 -7.04 -0.48
C PHE A 203 12.39 -7.76 0.84
N PRO A 204 13.23 -8.82 0.85
CA PRO A 204 13.38 -9.73 1.98
C PRO A 204 13.98 -9.08 3.24
N GLU A 205 14.71 -7.97 3.09
CA GLU A 205 15.29 -7.20 4.19
C GLU A 205 14.50 -5.94 4.55
N ALA A 206 13.40 -5.63 3.83
CA ALA A 206 12.62 -4.43 4.11
C ALA A 206 11.97 -4.52 5.50
N THR A 207 12.15 -3.48 6.30
CA THR A 207 11.51 -3.35 7.62
C THR A 207 10.24 -2.49 7.57
N THR A 208 10.05 -1.75 6.49
CA THR A 208 8.90 -0.86 6.27
C THR A 208 8.48 -0.85 4.81
N ALA A 209 7.15 -0.85 4.56
CA ALA A 209 6.54 -0.78 3.22
C ALA A 209 5.24 0.06 3.25
N LYS A 210 5.29 1.20 3.95
CA LYS A 210 4.14 2.13 4.00
C LYS A 210 3.82 2.63 2.61
N GLY A 211 2.55 2.60 2.25
CA GLY A 211 2.06 3.20 1.00
C GLY A 211 2.78 2.75 -0.26
N LEU A 212 3.37 1.53 -0.29
CA LEU A 212 4.21 1.06 -1.40
C LEU A 212 3.54 1.30 -2.77
N PHE A 213 2.22 1.13 -2.85
CA PHE A 213 1.38 1.37 -4.04
C PHE A 213 0.27 2.39 -3.79
N GLN A 214 0.40 3.24 -2.76
CA GLN A 214 -0.65 4.22 -2.45
C GLN A 214 -1.02 5.05 -3.68
N SER A 215 -2.33 5.20 -3.93
CA SER A 215 -2.87 6.03 -5.02
C SER A 215 -2.34 5.69 -6.43
N CYS A 216 -1.97 4.43 -6.68
CA CYS A 216 -1.70 3.95 -8.04
C CYS A 216 -3.03 3.81 -8.79
N LEU A 217 -3.52 4.93 -9.33
CA LEU A 217 -4.87 5.03 -9.89
C LEU A 217 -5.11 4.17 -11.14
N LYS A 218 -4.05 3.65 -11.78
CA LYS A 218 -4.14 2.81 -12.98
C LYS A 218 -3.83 1.34 -12.70
N LEU A 219 -3.41 0.99 -11.49
CA LEU A 219 -3.13 -0.40 -11.13
C LEU A 219 -4.43 -1.22 -11.17
N ASN A 220 -4.50 -2.19 -12.10
CA ASN A 220 -5.73 -2.93 -12.37
C ASN A 220 -5.86 -4.22 -11.53
N SER A 221 -4.74 -4.92 -11.33
CA SER A 221 -4.71 -6.16 -10.57
C SER A 221 -3.37 -6.34 -9.87
N PHE A 222 -3.36 -7.11 -8.77
CA PHE A 222 -2.17 -7.51 -8.06
C PHE A 222 -2.29 -9.00 -7.70
N LEU A 223 -1.96 -9.86 -8.66
CA LEU A 223 -2.06 -11.33 -8.53
C LEU A 223 -0.71 -12.01 -8.28
N HIS A 224 0.37 -11.25 -8.42
CA HIS A 224 1.73 -11.71 -8.21
C HIS A 224 2.13 -11.70 -6.74
N ASN A 225 3.25 -12.35 -6.43
CA ASN A 225 3.75 -12.42 -5.06
C ASN A 225 4.42 -11.09 -4.63
N LEU A 226 4.15 -10.67 -3.40
CA LEU A 226 4.86 -9.61 -2.69
C LEU A 226 5.57 -10.24 -1.49
N ASP A 227 6.88 -10.41 -1.60
CA ASP A 227 7.71 -11.00 -0.55
C ASP A 227 8.30 -9.91 0.35
N ILE A 228 7.70 -9.76 1.55
CA ILE A 228 8.03 -8.73 2.55
C ILE A 228 8.07 -9.31 3.98
N PRO A 229 8.84 -10.37 4.24
CA PRO A 229 8.73 -11.17 5.49
C PRO A 229 9.12 -10.39 6.75
N LYS A 230 9.96 -9.36 6.65
CA LYS A 230 10.47 -8.57 7.80
C LYS A 230 9.74 -7.25 8.01
N VAL A 231 8.77 -6.91 7.17
CA VAL A 231 8.06 -5.63 7.25
C VAL A 231 7.21 -5.56 8.53
N THR A 232 7.39 -4.49 9.28
CA THR A 232 6.66 -4.21 10.53
C THR A 232 5.43 -3.34 10.34
N THR A 233 5.27 -2.71 9.17
CA THR A 233 4.11 -1.87 8.84
C THR A 233 3.75 -1.95 7.36
N VAL A 234 2.48 -2.22 7.09
CA VAL A 234 1.83 -2.20 5.75
C VAL A 234 0.75 -1.11 5.70
N TYR A 235 0.97 -0.03 6.47
CA TYR A 235 0.10 1.14 6.51
C TYR A 235 -0.13 1.69 5.10
N GLN A 236 -1.40 1.80 4.67
CA GLN A 236 -1.80 2.37 3.38
C GLN A 236 -1.23 1.66 2.13
N LEU A 237 -0.86 0.38 2.22
CA LEU A 237 -0.13 -0.36 1.17
C LEU A 237 -0.73 -0.17 -0.24
N PHE A 238 -2.06 -0.26 -0.39
CA PHE A 238 -2.81 -0.05 -1.63
C PHE A 238 -3.88 1.05 -1.51
N LYS A 239 -3.81 1.91 -0.48
CA LYS A 239 -4.83 2.96 -0.28
C LYS A 239 -5.06 3.78 -1.53
N GLY A 240 -6.33 3.92 -1.95
CA GLY A 240 -6.71 4.76 -3.07
C GLY A 240 -6.38 4.20 -4.46
N CYS A 241 -6.06 2.91 -4.59
CA CYS A 241 -5.91 2.25 -5.90
C CYS A 241 -7.29 2.02 -6.53
N THR A 242 -7.87 3.08 -7.07
CA THR A 242 -9.28 3.07 -7.50
C THR A 242 -9.57 2.19 -8.71
N SER A 243 -8.59 1.85 -9.54
CA SER A 243 -8.77 0.90 -10.66
C SER A 243 -8.52 -0.55 -10.29
N LEU A 244 -8.02 -0.82 -9.07
CA LEU A 244 -7.67 -2.17 -8.63
C LEU A 244 -8.93 -3.03 -8.48
N THR A 245 -8.99 -4.14 -9.21
CA THR A 245 -10.15 -5.05 -9.23
C THR A 245 -9.91 -6.33 -8.44
N GLU A 246 -8.66 -6.75 -8.33
CA GLU A 246 -8.33 -8.06 -7.79
C GLU A 246 -6.95 -8.05 -7.10
N ILE A 247 -6.89 -8.71 -5.95
CA ILE A 247 -5.66 -8.94 -5.20
C ILE A 247 -5.55 -10.44 -4.91
N GLY A 248 -4.37 -10.99 -5.14
CA GLY A 248 -4.01 -12.36 -4.77
C GLY A 248 -3.76 -12.52 -3.27
N SER A 249 -2.64 -13.12 -2.90
CA SER A 249 -2.29 -13.32 -1.49
C SER A 249 -1.29 -12.28 -1.00
N ILE A 250 -1.46 -11.81 0.24
CA ILE A 250 -0.53 -10.93 0.93
C ILE A 250 -0.20 -11.51 2.31
N GLU A 251 1.10 -11.71 2.53
CA GLU A 251 1.63 -12.16 3.80
C GLU A 251 2.63 -11.15 4.36
N ALA A 252 2.36 -10.64 5.55
CA ALA A 252 3.26 -9.75 6.28
C ALA A 252 3.23 -10.14 7.77
N PRO A 253 3.92 -11.23 8.14
CA PRO A 253 3.78 -11.88 9.46
C PRO A 253 4.25 -11.01 10.62
N LEU A 254 5.18 -10.08 10.38
CA LEU A 254 5.70 -9.17 11.39
C LEU A 254 5.00 -7.80 11.42
N ALA A 255 4.12 -7.52 10.47
CA ALA A 255 3.42 -6.25 10.39
C ALA A 255 2.50 -6.05 11.61
N THR A 256 2.77 -5.02 12.40
CA THR A 256 1.98 -4.64 13.58
C THR A 256 0.91 -3.61 13.26
N ILE A 257 1.08 -2.86 12.17
CA ILE A 257 0.21 -1.78 11.70
C ILE A 257 -0.24 -2.06 10.26
N SER A 258 -1.54 -2.15 10.04
CA SER A 258 -2.16 -2.36 8.72
C SER A 258 -3.34 -1.42 8.44
N ASN A 259 -3.39 -0.27 9.12
CA ASN A 259 -4.46 0.72 8.92
C ASN A 259 -4.57 1.15 7.46
N ASP A 260 -5.79 1.38 7.01
CA ASP A 260 -6.12 1.88 5.68
C ASP A 260 -5.50 1.06 4.52
N MET A 261 -5.10 -0.20 4.75
CA MET A 261 -4.30 -0.99 3.78
C MET A 261 -4.91 -0.99 2.37
N PHE A 262 -6.23 -1.11 2.27
CA PHE A 262 -7.00 -1.11 1.01
C PHE A 262 -8.04 0.01 0.95
N SER A 263 -8.00 0.97 1.88
CA SER A 263 -9.01 2.03 1.97
C SER A 263 -9.16 2.77 0.64
N GLY A 264 -10.39 2.92 0.14
CA GLY A 264 -10.68 3.63 -1.10
C GLY A 264 -10.37 2.87 -2.39
N CYS A 265 -10.12 1.55 -2.34
CA CYS A 265 -10.05 0.70 -3.53
C CYS A 265 -11.47 0.42 -4.05
N THR A 266 -12.12 1.44 -4.62
CA THR A 266 -13.56 1.43 -4.92
C THR A 266 -13.98 0.37 -5.94
N ASN A 267 -13.09 -0.02 -6.87
CA ASN A 267 -13.36 -1.05 -7.88
C ASN A 267 -12.89 -2.46 -7.46
N LEU A 268 -12.31 -2.63 -6.27
CA LEU A 268 -11.84 -3.92 -5.79
C LEU A 268 -13.02 -4.89 -5.63
N VAL A 269 -12.98 -6.03 -6.33
CA VAL A 269 -14.04 -7.06 -6.35
C VAL A 269 -13.66 -8.25 -5.48
N SER A 270 -12.39 -8.65 -5.52
CA SER A 270 -11.92 -9.83 -4.77
C SER A 270 -10.56 -9.63 -4.13
N ILE A 271 -10.42 -10.21 -2.96
CA ILE A 271 -9.16 -10.37 -2.24
C ILE A 271 -8.98 -11.87 -1.97
N GLY A 272 -7.80 -12.41 -2.31
CA GLY A 272 -7.44 -13.79 -1.96
C GLY A 272 -7.17 -13.94 -0.47
N ASN A 273 -5.93 -14.22 -0.08
CA ASN A 273 -5.57 -14.45 1.31
C ASN A 273 -4.78 -13.27 1.88
N VAL A 274 -5.18 -12.76 3.03
CA VAL A 274 -4.42 -11.76 3.80
C VAL A 274 -4.08 -12.31 5.17
N SER A 275 -2.79 -12.53 5.41
CA SER A 275 -2.26 -13.04 6.68
C SER A 275 -1.35 -12.02 7.34
N LEU A 276 -1.80 -11.47 8.47
CA LEU A 276 -1.13 -10.43 9.25
C LEU A 276 -1.00 -10.87 10.71
N ALA A 277 -0.15 -11.87 10.94
CA ALA A 277 -0.07 -12.60 12.23
C ALA A 277 0.29 -11.72 13.44
N SER A 278 0.94 -10.58 13.23
CA SER A 278 1.36 -9.66 14.30
C SER A 278 0.54 -8.39 14.39
N THR A 279 -0.38 -8.13 13.46
CA THR A 279 -1.10 -6.85 13.42
C THR A 279 -2.00 -6.68 14.64
N THR A 280 -2.00 -5.47 15.19
CA THR A 280 -2.82 -5.07 16.34
C THR A 280 -3.81 -3.97 16.01
N ASN A 281 -3.69 -3.35 14.82
CA ASN A 281 -4.52 -2.25 14.37
C ASN A 281 -4.89 -2.39 12.90
N THR A 282 -6.20 -2.45 12.63
CA THR A 282 -6.83 -2.60 11.31
C THR A 282 -7.80 -1.46 10.98
N ASN A 283 -7.69 -0.31 11.66
CA ASN A 283 -8.60 0.82 11.42
C ASN A 283 -8.61 1.20 9.93
N GLY A 284 -9.80 1.34 9.36
CA GLY A 284 -9.96 1.73 7.96
C GLY A 284 -9.52 0.69 6.93
N PHE A 285 -9.23 -0.54 7.33
CA PHE A 285 -8.58 -1.58 6.53
C PHE A 285 -9.15 -1.72 5.12
N LEU A 286 -10.48 -1.80 4.99
CA LEU A 286 -11.23 -1.92 3.73
C LEU A 286 -12.25 -0.80 3.55
N THR A 287 -12.10 0.31 4.27
CA THR A 287 -13.08 1.41 4.21
C THR A 287 -13.30 1.87 2.78
N ASN A 288 -14.59 1.94 2.36
CA ASN A 288 -15.01 2.35 1.02
C ASN A 288 -14.55 1.45 -0.13
N CYS A 289 -14.30 0.15 0.11
CA CYS A 289 -14.18 -0.84 -0.95
C CYS A 289 -15.59 -1.23 -1.44
N THR A 290 -16.27 -0.31 -2.10
CA THR A 290 -17.71 -0.38 -2.40
C THR A 290 -18.09 -1.57 -3.29
N ASN A 291 -17.21 -2.01 -4.19
CA ASN A 291 -17.45 -3.13 -5.10
C ASN A 291 -16.92 -4.48 -4.58
N LEU A 292 -16.31 -4.52 -3.39
CA LEU A 292 -15.73 -5.73 -2.82
C LEU A 292 -16.83 -6.78 -2.55
N LYS A 293 -16.68 -7.96 -3.14
CA LYS A 293 -17.61 -9.09 -3.00
C LYS A 293 -17.05 -10.19 -2.13
N THR A 294 -15.78 -10.52 -2.32
CA THR A 294 -15.21 -11.72 -1.68
C THR A 294 -13.85 -11.46 -1.05
N ILE A 295 -13.64 -12.05 0.11
CA ILE A 295 -12.36 -12.19 0.78
C ILE A 295 -12.16 -13.69 1.02
N GLY A 296 -11.02 -14.26 0.59
CA GLY A 296 -10.70 -15.66 0.81
C GLY A 296 -10.37 -15.92 2.28
N VAL A 297 -9.18 -15.53 2.71
CA VAL A 297 -8.76 -15.60 4.11
C VAL A 297 -8.44 -14.19 4.62
N LEU A 298 -8.94 -13.84 5.81
CA LEU A 298 -8.51 -12.66 6.55
C LEU A 298 -8.07 -13.10 7.95
N SER A 299 -6.75 -13.18 8.16
CA SER A 299 -6.17 -13.61 9.42
C SER A 299 -5.47 -12.46 10.13
N VAL A 300 -6.06 -12.01 11.24
CA VAL A 300 -5.57 -10.91 12.10
C VAL A 300 -5.66 -11.31 13.58
N PRO A 301 -4.99 -12.41 13.97
CA PRO A 301 -5.23 -13.11 15.24
C PRO A 301 -4.88 -12.30 16.50
N LYS A 302 -4.08 -11.22 16.39
CA LYS A 302 -3.68 -10.39 17.54
C LYS A 302 -4.50 -9.13 17.72
N VAL A 303 -5.41 -8.82 16.81
CA VAL A 303 -6.28 -7.63 16.90
C VAL A 303 -7.31 -7.83 18.02
N LYS A 304 -7.38 -6.90 18.97
CA LYS A 304 -8.38 -6.91 20.06
C LYS A 304 -9.69 -6.27 19.67
N SER A 305 -9.63 -5.22 18.86
CA SER A 305 -10.79 -4.52 18.30
C SER A 305 -10.49 -4.14 16.85
N LEU A 306 -11.31 -4.60 15.94
CA LEU A 306 -11.10 -4.33 14.51
C LEU A 306 -11.57 -2.92 14.09
N GLY A 307 -12.29 -2.19 14.94
CA GLY A 307 -12.99 -0.97 14.55
C GLY A 307 -14.07 -1.27 13.51
N ASN A 308 -14.15 -0.47 12.45
CA ASN A 308 -15.08 -0.68 11.33
C ASN A 308 -14.32 -0.96 10.03
N PRO A 309 -13.64 -2.12 9.90
CA PRO A 309 -12.81 -2.43 8.73
C PRO A 309 -13.61 -2.52 7.43
N PHE A 310 -14.90 -2.88 7.51
CA PHE A 310 -15.81 -3.06 6.37
C PHE A 310 -16.73 -1.87 6.13
N LYS A 311 -16.43 -0.69 6.69
CA LYS A 311 -17.23 0.52 6.47
C LYS A 311 -17.33 0.85 4.98
N GLY A 312 -18.56 0.95 4.46
CA GLY A 312 -18.83 1.23 3.05
C GLY A 312 -18.62 0.04 2.10
N CYS A 313 -18.40 -1.19 2.61
CA CYS A 313 -18.32 -2.41 1.79
C CYS A 313 -19.72 -2.97 1.48
N SER A 314 -20.54 -2.19 0.76
CA SER A 314 -21.97 -2.52 0.55
C SER A 314 -22.22 -3.78 -0.27
N ASN A 315 -21.27 -4.17 -1.13
CA ASN A 315 -21.36 -5.34 -1.97
C ASN A 315 -20.70 -6.60 -1.39
N LEU A 316 -20.18 -6.56 -0.15
CA LEU A 316 -19.49 -7.71 0.45
C LEU A 316 -20.46 -8.88 0.63
N GLU A 317 -20.16 -9.97 -0.07
CA GLU A 317 -20.96 -11.21 -0.10
C GLU A 317 -20.38 -12.30 0.79
N SER A 318 -19.04 -12.41 0.86
CA SER A 318 -18.40 -13.47 1.65
C SER A 318 -17.04 -13.14 2.21
N ILE A 319 -16.78 -13.69 3.40
CA ILE A 319 -15.45 -13.84 3.99
C ILE A 319 -15.28 -15.34 4.24
N GLY A 320 -14.31 -15.97 3.55
CA GLY A 320 -14.08 -17.42 3.63
C GLY A 320 -13.61 -17.83 5.03
N GLU A 321 -12.37 -17.45 5.40
CA GLU A 321 -11.84 -17.68 6.73
C GLU A 321 -11.56 -16.34 7.41
N PHE A 322 -12.12 -16.11 8.58
CA PHE A 322 -11.91 -14.88 9.36
C PHE A 322 -11.34 -15.22 10.74
N ASN A 323 -10.03 -15.17 10.88
CA ASN A 323 -9.33 -15.44 12.13
C ASN A 323 -9.13 -14.15 12.93
N VAL A 324 -9.80 -14.10 14.09
CA VAL A 324 -9.79 -12.95 15.03
C VAL A 324 -9.56 -13.39 16.47
N SER A 325 -8.71 -14.39 16.71
CA SER A 325 -8.54 -15.13 17.96
C SER A 325 -8.25 -14.29 19.21
N SER A 326 -7.84 -13.03 19.07
CA SER A 326 -7.66 -12.12 20.22
C SER A 326 -8.76 -11.07 20.34
N ALA A 327 -9.72 -11.05 19.42
CA ALA A 327 -10.78 -10.05 19.44
C ALA A 327 -11.69 -10.22 20.66
N THR A 328 -11.92 -9.10 21.34
CA THR A 328 -12.95 -8.98 22.38
C THR A 328 -14.19 -8.27 21.88
N LEU A 329 -14.06 -7.61 20.72
CA LEU A 329 -15.12 -6.91 20.00
C LEU A 329 -15.01 -7.21 18.50
N LEU A 330 -16.10 -7.69 17.90
CA LEU A 330 -16.21 -7.95 16.46
C LEU A 330 -16.51 -6.66 15.68
N PRO A 331 -16.19 -6.63 14.37
CA PRO A 331 -16.55 -5.50 13.52
C PRO A 331 -18.06 -5.45 13.28
N SER A 332 -18.56 -4.27 12.98
CA SER A 332 -19.91 -4.11 12.45
C SER A 332 -19.97 -4.52 10.99
N PHE A 333 -20.98 -5.31 10.62
CA PHE A 333 -21.33 -5.62 9.23
C PHE A 333 -22.53 -4.78 8.74
N ALA A 334 -22.90 -3.69 9.43
CA ALA A 334 -24.09 -2.91 9.09
C ALA A 334 -24.10 -2.52 7.59
N ASP A 335 -22.99 -2.00 7.07
CA ASP A 335 -22.89 -1.59 5.67
C ASP A 335 -22.85 -2.76 4.66
N SER A 336 -22.52 -3.97 5.10
CA SER A 336 -22.43 -5.16 4.24
C SER A 336 -23.79 -5.82 4.05
N THR A 337 -24.68 -5.15 3.31
CA THR A 337 -26.08 -5.58 3.14
C THR A 337 -26.22 -6.85 2.32
N ASN A 338 -25.21 -7.19 1.50
CA ASN A 338 -25.20 -8.36 0.63
C ASN A 338 -24.51 -9.58 1.24
N LEU A 339 -24.16 -9.55 2.53
CA LEU A 339 -23.40 -10.63 3.19
C LEU A 339 -24.21 -11.95 3.17
N LYS A 340 -23.62 -12.99 2.53
CA LYS A 340 -24.16 -14.33 2.38
C LYS A 340 -23.44 -15.36 3.24
N SER A 341 -22.12 -15.22 3.41
CA SER A 341 -21.35 -16.21 4.15
C SER A 341 -20.14 -15.63 4.89
N ILE A 342 -19.87 -16.22 6.06
CA ILE A 342 -18.70 -15.94 6.88
C ILE A 342 -18.31 -17.18 7.70
N ASP A 343 -16.97 -17.44 7.82
CA ASP A 343 -16.44 -18.49 8.69
C ASP A 343 -15.42 -17.89 9.67
N PHE A 344 -15.71 -17.91 10.96
CA PHE A 344 -14.83 -17.42 12.01
C PHE A 344 -13.73 -18.40 12.45
N VAL A 345 -13.67 -19.58 11.86
CA VAL A 345 -12.68 -20.64 12.16
C VAL A 345 -12.47 -20.86 13.67
N ASN A 346 -13.55 -20.84 14.46
CA ASN A 346 -13.57 -20.99 15.92
C ASN A 346 -12.74 -19.92 16.68
N SER A 347 -12.65 -18.71 16.12
CA SER A 347 -11.74 -17.66 16.64
C SER A 347 -12.41 -16.61 17.52
N THR A 348 -13.68 -16.80 17.93
CA THR A 348 -14.46 -15.77 18.65
C THR A 348 -14.58 -15.99 20.15
N SER A 349 -13.77 -16.90 20.74
CA SER A 349 -13.84 -17.33 22.15
C SER A 349 -13.69 -16.22 23.19
N LYS A 350 -13.07 -15.09 22.83
CA LYS A 350 -12.86 -13.94 23.73
C LYS A 350 -13.90 -12.81 23.53
N VAL A 351 -14.78 -12.97 22.57
CA VAL A 351 -15.80 -11.96 22.28
C VAL A 351 -16.90 -12.05 23.34
N THR A 352 -17.23 -10.91 23.93
CA THR A 352 -18.28 -10.83 24.97
C THR A 352 -19.61 -10.31 24.46
N ASN A 353 -19.61 -9.53 23.39
CA ASN A 353 -20.80 -8.93 22.84
C ASN A 353 -20.97 -9.29 21.37
N PHE A 354 -22.02 -10.05 21.06
CA PHE A 354 -22.45 -10.44 19.72
C PHE A 354 -23.79 -9.78 19.33
N SER A 355 -24.29 -8.81 20.14
CA SER A 355 -25.56 -8.18 19.85
C SER A 355 -25.56 -7.57 18.44
N GLU A 356 -26.65 -7.81 17.72
CA GLU A 356 -26.92 -7.28 16.39
C GLU A 356 -25.87 -7.63 15.32
N LEU A 357 -24.97 -8.60 15.56
CA LEU A 357 -23.85 -8.92 14.66
C LEU A 357 -24.32 -9.14 13.22
N PHE A 358 -25.43 -9.86 13.03
CA PHE A 358 -26.04 -10.16 11.73
C PHE A 358 -27.49 -9.60 11.62
N ASN A 359 -27.86 -8.65 12.45
CA ASN A 359 -29.20 -8.07 12.43
C ASN A 359 -29.55 -7.55 11.03
N GLY A 360 -30.71 -7.97 10.51
CA GLY A 360 -31.23 -7.58 9.19
C GLY A 360 -30.50 -8.18 7.99
N LYS A 361 -29.61 -9.17 8.19
CA LYS A 361 -28.89 -9.82 7.09
C LYS A 361 -29.76 -10.88 6.42
N THR A 362 -30.76 -10.41 5.66
CA THR A 362 -31.75 -11.26 5.00
C THR A 362 -31.14 -12.22 3.96
N LEU A 363 -29.94 -11.90 3.41
CA LEU A 363 -29.23 -12.73 2.44
C LEU A 363 -28.24 -13.70 3.08
N LEU A 364 -28.04 -13.65 4.40
CA LEU A 364 -27.07 -14.51 5.10
C LEU A 364 -27.55 -15.97 5.05
N GLU A 365 -26.75 -16.80 4.40
CA GLU A 365 -27.00 -18.24 4.28
C GLU A 365 -26.09 -19.06 5.22
N THR A 366 -24.89 -18.55 5.50
CA THR A 366 -23.87 -19.31 6.23
C THR A 366 -23.13 -18.43 7.25
N ALA A 367 -23.10 -18.89 8.51
CA ALA A 367 -22.27 -18.32 9.58
C ALA A 367 -21.63 -19.45 10.38
N LYS A 368 -20.31 -19.65 10.23
CA LYS A 368 -19.60 -20.79 10.80
C LYS A 368 -18.57 -20.40 11.85
N GLY A 369 -18.16 -21.38 12.66
CA GLY A 369 -17.06 -21.28 13.60
C GLY A 369 -17.32 -20.30 14.73
N LEU A 370 -18.55 -20.15 15.19
CA LEU A 370 -18.93 -19.26 16.29
C LEU A 370 -18.61 -19.90 17.65
N ASP A 371 -17.71 -19.29 18.39
CA ASP A 371 -17.41 -19.62 19.79
C ASP A 371 -17.99 -18.55 20.70
N LEU A 372 -19.06 -18.88 21.41
CA LEU A 372 -19.80 -18.00 22.31
C LEU A 372 -19.41 -18.22 23.79
N SER A 373 -18.28 -18.87 24.08
CA SER A 373 -17.88 -19.25 25.44
C SER A 373 -17.77 -18.09 26.43
N SER A 374 -17.42 -16.90 25.92
CA SER A 374 -17.31 -15.66 26.73
C SER A 374 -18.49 -14.70 26.50
N ALA A 375 -19.50 -15.07 25.72
CA ALA A 375 -20.61 -14.18 25.36
C ALA A 375 -21.44 -13.82 26.61
N THR A 376 -21.67 -12.52 26.79
CA THR A 376 -22.58 -11.96 27.80
C THR A 376 -23.80 -11.30 27.16
N ASN A 377 -23.76 -11.03 25.86
CA ASN A 377 -24.85 -10.41 25.11
C ASN A 377 -24.88 -10.99 23.68
N VAL A 378 -26.01 -11.61 23.33
CA VAL A 378 -26.30 -12.16 21.99
C VAL A 378 -27.63 -11.62 21.44
N SER A 379 -28.14 -10.51 22.01
CA SER A 379 -29.45 -9.93 21.64
C SER A 379 -29.47 -9.59 20.16
N ASN A 380 -30.54 -10.00 19.49
CA ASN A 380 -30.80 -9.72 18.06
C ASN A 380 -29.66 -10.19 17.11
N MET A 381 -28.80 -11.12 17.55
CA MET A 381 -27.63 -11.55 16.77
C MET A 381 -28.02 -11.99 15.35
N PHE A 382 -29.12 -12.75 15.22
CA PHE A 382 -29.64 -13.25 13.96
C PHE A 382 -31.05 -12.74 13.63
N LEU A 383 -31.47 -11.61 14.20
CA LEU A 383 -32.79 -11.02 13.92
C LEU A 383 -32.90 -10.72 12.42
N GLY A 384 -33.97 -11.23 11.76
CA GLY A 384 -34.21 -11.04 10.32
C GLY A 384 -33.30 -11.87 9.40
N CYS A 385 -32.57 -12.87 9.90
CA CYS A 385 -31.75 -13.76 9.07
C CYS A 385 -32.58 -14.87 8.41
N SER A 386 -33.54 -14.52 7.57
CA SER A 386 -34.55 -15.43 7.01
C SER A 386 -34.00 -16.49 6.03
N ASN A 387 -32.80 -16.27 5.47
CA ASN A 387 -32.16 -17.23 4.56
C ASN A 387 -31.06 -18.07 5.24
N LEU A 388 -30.87 -17.96 6.56
CA LEU A 388 -29.82 -18.70 7.27
C LEU A 388 -30.10 -20.21 7.22
N LYS A 389 -29.15 -20.95 6.63
CA LYS A 389 -29.19 -22.40 6.44
C LYS A 389 -28.13 -23.10 7.28
N ASN A 390 -26.91 -22.60 7.20
CA ASN A 390 -25.72 -23.22 7.77
C ASN A 390 -25.15 -22.35 8.89
N VAL A 391 -25.31 -22.79 10.13
CA VAL A 391 -24.68 -22.16 11.27
C VAL A 391 -23.95 -23.20 12.11
N THR A 392 -22.72 -22.92 12.52
CA THR A 392 -21.95 -23.82 13.37
C THR A 392 -21.41 -23.13 14.60
N PHE A 393 -21.48 -23.82 15.72
CA PHE A 393 -21.01 -23.37 17.03
C PHE A 393 -19.95 -24.30 17.59
N VAL A 394 -19.03 -23.74 18.38
CA VAL A 394 -18.14 -24.55 19.22
C VAL A 394 -18.96 -25.24 20.31
N GLU A 395 -18.65 -26.50 20.58
CA GLU A 395 -19.35 -27.32 21.57
C GLU A 395 -19.36 -26.64 22.94
N ASN A 396 -20.51 -26.69 23.62
CA ASN A 396 -20.74 -26.17 24.97
C ASN A 396 -20.38 -24.66 25.12
N SER A 397 -20.39 -23.89 24.01
CA SER A 397 -20.05 -22.47 24.03
C SER A 397 -21.25 -21.55 24.35
N ILE A 398 -22.48 -21.97 24.08
CA ILE A 398 -23.70 -21.16 24.27
C ILE A 398 -24.19 -21.35 25.72
N LYS A 399 -24.12 -20.29 26.52
CA LYS A 399 -24.44 -20.32 27.97
C LYS A 399 -25.59 -19.40 28.38
N ILE A 400 -26.08 -18.56 27.46
CA ILE A 400 -27.13 -17.57 27.69
C ILE A 400 -28.23 -17.75 26.66
N SER A 401 -29.45 -17.32 26.97
CA SER A 401 -30.63 -17.43 26.10
C SER A 401 -30.33 -17.00 24.67
N PHE A 402 -30.75 -17.82 23.71
CA PHE A 402 -30.35 -17.69 22.31
C PHE A 402 -31.54 -17.74 21.37
N ASN A 403 -31.55 -16.88 20.33
CA ASN A 403 -32.69 -16.70 19.45
C ASN A 403 -32.32 -16.91 17.97
N LEU A 404 -32.95 -17.87 17.32
CA LEU A 404 -32.96 -18.17 15.89
C LEU A 404 -34.42 -18.23 15.33
N GLY A 405 -35.32 -17.50 15.97
CA GLY A 405 -36.76 -17.50 15.60
C GLY A 405 -37.03 -16.99 14.19
N ASP A 406 -36.15 -16.18 13.59
CA ASP A 406 -36.29 -15.69 12.22
C ASP A 406 -35.54 -16.52 11.16
N SER A 407 -35.05 -17.72 11.53
CA SER A 407 -34.26 -18.57 10.66
C SER A 407 -35.01 -19.90 10.33
N PRO A 408 -35.95 -19.89 9.39
CA PRO A 408 -36.80 -21.08 9.07
C PRO A 408 -36.06 -22.18 8.31
N LEU A 409 -34.89 -21.89 7.71
CA LEU A 409 -34.23 -22.74 6.73
C LEU A 409 -33.05 -23.54 7.29
N LEU A 410 -32.88 -23.59 8.61
CA LEU A 410 -31.73 -24.30 9.23
C LEU A 410 -31.72 -25.78 8.79
N THR A 411 -30.52 -26.24 8.38
CA THR A 411 -30.27 -27.64 8.03
C THR A 411 -30.16 -28.50 9.28
N ASP A 412 -30.30 -29.83 9.11
CA ASP A 412 -30.19 -30.80 10.22
C ASP A 412 -28.78 -30.73 10.87
N GLU A 413 -27.72 -30.49 10.06
CA GLU A 413 -26.35 -30.30 10.55
C GLU A 413 -26.26 -29.06 11.42
N SER A 414 -26.91 -27.96 11.05
CA SER A 414 -26.95 -26.73 11.81
C SER A 414 -27.71 -26.87 13.12
N ILE A 415 -28.85 -27.60 13.09
CA ILE A 415 -29.62 -27.93 14.29
C ILE A 415 -28.74 -28.79 15.24
N GLN A 416 -28.06 -29.79 14.71
CA GLN A 416 -27.16 -30.61 15.52
C GLN A 416 -26.00 -29.82 16.10
N SER A 417 -25.38 -28.96 15.30
CA SER A 417 -24.31 -28.06 15.79
C SER A 417 -24.81 -27.11 16.87
N LEU A 418 -26.03 -26.57 16.73
CA LEU A 418 -26.65 -25.72 17.75
C LEU A 418 -26.83 -26.50 19.08
N ILE A 419 -27.43 -27.70 19.02
CA ILE A 419 -27.65 -28.54 20.20
C ILE A 419 -26.35 -28.91 20.89
N ASN A 420 -25.32 -29.28 20.12
CA ASN A 420 -23.98 -29.54 20.65
C ASN A 420 -23.36 -28.26 21.27
N GLY A 421 -23.63 -27.12 20.67
CA GLY A 421 -23.18 -25.79 21.13
C GLY A 421 -23.78 -25.36 22.47
N LEU A 422 -25.00 -25.82 22.82
CA LEU A 422 -25.62 -25.50 24.10
C LEU A 422 -24.81 -26.09 25.26
N ALA A 423 -24.41 -25.26 26.21
CA ALA A 423 -23.81 -25.70 27.45
C ALA A 423 -24.89 -26.21 28.44
N THR A 424 -24.52 -27.13 29.34
CA THR A 424 -25.35 -27.42 30.53
C THR A 424 -25.27 -26.20 31.46
N VAL A 425 -26.42 -25.63 31.79
CA VAL A 425 -26.51 -24.39 32.57
C VAL A 425 -27.24 -24.64 33.93
N THR A 426 -26.85 -23.86 34.93
CA THR A 426 -27.47 -23.97 36.27
C THR A 426 -28.79 -23.20 36.36
N SER A 427 -28.89 -22.07 35.70
CA SER A 427 -30.12 -21.30 35.57
C SER A 427 -30.76 -21.56 34.20
N GLN A 428 -32.07 -21.88 34.22
CA GLN A 428 -32.79 -22.15 32.98
C GLN A 428 -32.61 -21.03 31.94
N GLN A 429 -32.22 -21.43 30.74
CA GLN A 429 -32.08 -20.53 29.57
C GLN A 429 -33.16 -20.86 28.54
N THR A 430 -33.43 -19.92 27.64
CA THR A 430 -34.40 -20.08 26.55
C THR A 430 -33.70 -20.18 25.23
N LEU A 431 -34.04 -21.23 24.48
CA LEU A 431 -33.72 -21.39 23.06
C LEU A 431 -34.97 -21.09 22.23
N THR A 432 -34.97 -20.01 21.47
CA THR A 432 -36.05 -19.67 20.55
C THR A 432 -35.70 -20.14 19.14
N LEU A 433 -36.56 -20.95 18.53
CA LEU A 433 -36.44 -21.44 17.18
C LEU A 433 -37.67 -21.11 16.35
N HIS A 434 -37.50 -20.95 15.03
CA HIS A 434 -38.63 -20.81 14.11
C HIS A 434 -39.55 -22.06 14.18
N ALA A 435 -40.86 -21.87 14.01
CA ALA A 435 -41.84 -22.95 14.11
C ALA A 435 -41.51 -24.13 13.19
N ASP A 436 -41.07 -23.85 11.94
CA ASP A 436 -40.72 -24.90 10.95
C ASP A 436 -39.49 -25.71 11.42
N VAL A 437 -38.51 -25.08 12.12
CA VAL A 437 -37.37 -25.78 12.66
C VAL A 437 -37.77 -26.61 13.89
N LYS A 438 -38.59 -26.05 14.77
CA LYS A 438 -39.10 -26.81 15.94
C LYS A 438 -39.89 -28.06 15.55
N SER A 439 -40.69 -27.98 14.48
CA SER A 439 -41.49 -29.11 13.99
C SER A 439 -40.65 -30.28 13.49
N LYS A 440 -39.39 -30.03 13.09
CA LYS A 440 -38.45 -31.06 12.58
C LYS A 440 -37.63 -31.74 13.68
N LEU A 441 -37.62 -31.18 14.91
CA LEU A 441 -36.80 -31.74 16.00
C LEU A 441 -37.30 -33.14 16.40
N THR A 442 -36.40 -34.11 16.46
CA THR A 442 -36.67 -35.45 17.02
C THR A 442 -36.86 -35.35 18.54
N GLU A 443 -37.46 -36.39 19.16
CA GLU A 443 -37.62 -36.45 20.61
C GLU A 443 -36.27 -36.54 21.32
N GLU A 444 -35.25 -37.19 20.71
CA GLU A 444 -33.86 -37.20 21.23
C GLU A 444 -33.28 -35.82 21.25
N GLN A 445 -33.47 -35.00 20.20
CA GLN A 445 -32.98 -33.64 20.12
C GLN A 445 -33.64 -32.73 21.18
N LYS A 446 -34.96 -32.83 21.34
CA LYS A 446 -35.72 -32.13 22.38
C LYS A 446 -35.23 -32.50 23.80
N SER A 447 -35.01 -33.81 24.02
CA SER A 447 -34.46 -34.31 25.27
C SER A 447 -33.05 -33.82 25.54
N ALA A 448 -32.19 -33.77 24.50
CA ALA A 448 -30.83 -33.22 24.62
C ALA A 448 -30.83 -31.73 25.01
N ILE A 449 -31.78 -30.93 24.46
CA ILE A 449 -31.95 -29.52 24.81
C ILE A 449 -32.37 -29.37 26.28
N THR A 450 -33.43 -30.10 26.68
CA THR A 450 -33.99 -29.99 28.04
C THR A 450 -33.06 -30.53 29.12
N SER A 451 -32.29 -31.59 28.84
CA SER A 451 -31.32 -32.20 29.77
C SER A 451 -30.18 -31.22 30.12
N LYS A 452 -29.93 -30.25 29.27
CA LYS A 452 -28.95 -29.14 29.52
C LYS A 452 -29.55 -27.95 30.23
N ASN A 453 -30.80 -28.04 30.73
CA ASN A 453 -31.59 -26.99 31.38
C ASN A 453 -31.96 -25.81 30.50
N TRP A 454 -32.35 -26.15 29.22
CA TRP A 454 -32.85 -25.16 28.27
C TRP A 454 -34.35 -25.36 28.03
N GLN A 455 -35.09 -24.24 27.98
CA GLN A 455 -36.49 -24.21 27.57
C GLN A 455 -36.55 -23.88 26.07
N LEU A 456 -37.29 -24.69 25.32
CA LEU A 456 -37.57 -24.47 23.90
C LEU A 456 -38.79 -23.56 23.74
N ALA A 457 -38.57 -22.36 23.13
CA ALA A 457 -39.60 -21.36 22.88
C ALA A 457 -39.92 -21.22 21.38
#